data_44fde18b14be29c59a50964120700c75
#
_entry.id   44fde18b14be29c59a50964120700c75
#
_cell.length_a   1.000
_cell.length_b   1.000
_cell.length_c   1.000
_cell.angle_alpha   90.00
_cell.angle_beta   90.00
_cell.angle_gamma   90.00
#
_symmetry.space_group_name_H-M   'P 1'
#
loop_
_entity.id
_entity.type
_entity.pdbx_description
1 polymer ?
#
loop_
_entity_poly.entity_id
_entity_poly.type
_entity_poly.pdbx_seq_one_letter_code
_entity_poly.pdbx_strand_id
1 'polypeptide(L)'
;MTGEKFSEAFNLADKNVTREGMNEFGIGMKAASAYLGNKWLIETKSITDNVSRLVDVDITKISDEDIEELDSLETIDDAKIHGTSITISEVWPDTAIEHAEKEKLVKNIASIYRYYLRRGELQLYFDGQLLSFNDYEVLVAPPHNDSEGAEITWKKNVEVDDRKGHKISGFIGLLKDMSDEKHGVVFLRNHRVVMGFDPEDRTVGKCFIGQIGSNKYRRVFGELDITGFKVSFGKNQVNNQSLLESLCEGAVGKLKINGVSLLTQGDKYRSKKRKQPTPPTPSVPTPPSPTPTPTPTPPAPTPTPTPPAPTPTPTPPGPAPVPPAPPQPSPSPEVLAKGKFTFDGVNYTIKVVPGNESNELFWNDYAQIGNQVIVCKVNLEHPFFAAFGKPDKTTLQLIKALSIAKYKTINDEGGSVTDMMNEFNDIINNQSVSDE
;
A
#
# COMPACT_ATOMS: atom_id res chain seq x y z
N MET A 1 1.22 -28.97 13.44
CA MET A 1 1.79 -29.46 12.15
C MET A 1 2.22 -30.90 12.33
N THR A 2 2.18 -31.74 11.28
CA THR A 2 2.82 -33.07 11.29
C THR A 2 4.33 -32.92 11.32
N GLY A 3 5.09 -33.98 11.69
CA GLY A 3 6.56 -33.92 11.73
C GLY A 3 7.20 -33.48 10.43
N GLU A 4 6.77 -34.03 9.29
CA GLU A 4 7.26 -33.66 7.96
C GLU A 4 7.01 -32.18 7.65
N LYS A 5 5.77 -31.70 7.82
CA LYS A 5 5.43 -30.28 7.61
C LYS A 5 6.08 -29.34 8.60
N PHE A 6 6.42 -29.83 9.78
CA PHE A 6 7.15 -29.06 10.76
C PHE A 6 8.59 -28.79 10.31
N SER A 7 9.31 -29.82 9.86
CA SER A 7 10.65 -29.66 9.29
C SER A 7 10.64 -28.75 8.06
N GLU A 8 9.69 -28.95 7.12
CA GLU A 8 9.51 -28.08 5.96
C GLU A 8 9.27 -26.60 6.33
N ALA A 9 8.56 -26.35 7.45
CA ALA A 9 8.25 -24.97 7.88
C ALA A 9 9.49 -24.16 8.27
N PHE A 10 10.57 -24.83 8.69
CA PHE A 10 11.83 -24.19 9.08
C PHE A 10 12.88 -24.16 7.96
N ASN A 11 12.73 -24.97 6.92
CA ASN A 11 13.62 -24.89 5.77
C ASN A 11 13.48 -23.56 5.06
N LEU A 12 14.61 -22.88 4.80
CA LEU A 12 14.63 -21.64 4.05
C LEU A 12 14.55 -21.94 2.55
N ALA A 13 13.54 -21.38 1.89
CA ALA A 13 13.44 -21.31 0.43
C ALA A 13 13.61 -22.64 -0.31
N ASP A 14 13.08 -23.75 0.21
CA ASP A 14 13.11 -25.03 -0.48
C ASP A 14 12.34 -24.93 -1.80
N LYS A 15 13.07 -25.06 -2.92
CA LYS A 15 12.54 -24.96 -4.29
C LYS A 15 11.73 -26.20 -4.70
N ASN A 16 11.86 -27.30 -3.98
CA ASN A 16 11.26 -28.61 -4.35
C ASN A 16 9.86 -28.81 -3.77
N VAL A 17 9.37 -27.90 -2.94
CA VAL A 17 8.03 -28.02 -2.33
C VAL A 17 7.02 -27.35 -3.23
N THR A 18 6.07 -28.12 -3.76
CA THR A 18 4.90 -27.57 -4.44
C THR A 18 4.01 -26.88 -3.40
N ARG A 19 3.90 -25.57 -3.51
CA ARG A 19 3.13 -24.74 -2.56
C ARG A 19 1.85 -24.28 -3.22
N GLU A 20 0.74 -24.59 -2.59
CA GLU A 20 -0.59 -24.24 -3.08
C GLU A 20 -1.26 -23.18 -2.20
N GLY A 21 -2.23 -22.46 -2.77
CA GLY A 21 -3.05 -21.50 -2.05
C GLY A 21 -2.29 -20.22 -1.68
N MET A 22 -2.43 -19.79 -0.44
CA MET A 22 -1.83 -18.54 0.05
C MET A 22 -0.34 -18.64 0.39
N ASN A 23 0.21 -19.85 0.49
CA ASN A 23 1.60 -20.09 0.87
C ASN A 23 2.50 -20.24 -0.37
N GLU A 24 2.84 -19.15 -1.02
CA GLU A 24 3.66 -19.19 -2.25
C GLU A 24 5.17 -19.32 -1.98
N PHE A 25 5.66 -18.74 -0.88
CA PHE A 25 7.10 -18.61 -0.62
C PHE A 25 7.60 -19.45 0.57
N GLY A 26 6.73 -19.87 1.49
CA GLY A 26 7.07 -20.65 2.69
C GLY A 26 7.89 -19.91 3.75
N ILE A 27 8.06 -18.61 3.63
CA ILE A 27 8.86 -17.78 4.54
C ILE A 27 8.02 -16.75 5.30
N GLY A 28 6.69 -16.68 5.07
CA GLY A 28 5.84 -15.68 5.68
C GLY A 28 5.85 -15.68 7.20
N MET A 29 5.79 -16.85 7.82
CA MET A 29 5.87 -17.02 9.28
C MET A 29 7.21 -16.50 9.80
N LYS A 30 8.31 -17.00 9.25
CA LYS A 30 9.67 -16.62 9.64
C LYS A 30 9.92 -15.11 9.50
N ALA A 31 9.57 -14.56 8.34
CA ALA A 31 9.76 -13.14 8.08
C ALA A 31 8.90 -12.25 8.98
N ALA A 32 7.63 -12.62 9.23
CA ALA A 32 6.76 -11.87 10.11
C ALA A 32 7.24 -11.92 11.58
N SER A 33 7.63 -13.10 12.07
CA SER A 33 8.13 -13.23 13.43
C SER A 33 9.42 -12.46 13.65
N ALA A 34 10.39 -12.57 12.72
CA ALA A 34 11.65 -11.84 12.79
C ALA A 34 11.48 -10.32 12.65
N TYR A 35 10.50 -9.87 11.87
CA TYR A 35 10.15 -8.45 11.78
C TYR A 35 9.58 -7.88 13.08
N LEU A 36 8.81 -8.69 13.82
CA LEU A 36 8.14 -8.23 15.03
C LEU A 36 9.03 -8.25 16.27
N GLY A 37 9.94 -9.21 16.41
CA GLY A 37 10.77 -9.29 17.61
C GLY A 37 11.98 -10.22 17.46
N ASN A 38 12.88 -10.13 18.44
CA ASN A 38 14.13 -10.87 18.46
C ASN A 38 13.93 -12.35 18.79
N LYS A 39 12.97 -12.68 19.70
CA LYS A 39 12.72 -14.06 20.13
C LYS A 39 11.33 -14.50 19.78
N TRP A 40 11.20 -15.73 19.31
CA TRP A 40 9.90 -16.34 19.05
C TRP A 40 9.91 -17.83 19.30
N LEU A 41 8.90 -18.25 20.05
CA LEU A 41 8.65 -19.64 20.42
C LEU A 41 7.52 -20.17 19.57
N ILE A 42 7.73 -21.31 18.92
CA ILE A 42 6.70 -22.02 18.16
C ILE A 42 6.39 -23.32 18.85
N GLU A 43 5.13 -23.48 19.26
CA GLU A 43 4.58 -24.70 19.79
C GLU A 43 3.52 -25.24 18.83
N THR A 44 3.62 -26.50 18.43
CA THR A 44 2.69 -27.05 17.47
C THR A 44 2.38 -28.51 17.75
N LYS A 45 1.11 -28.87 17.58
CA LYS A 45 0.62 -30.24 17.64
C LYS A 45 -0.33 -30.50 16.49
N SER A 46 -0.16 -31.62 15.82
CA SER A 46 -1.10 -32.10 14.81
C SER A 46 -2.26 -32.85 15.44
N ILE A 47 -3.43 -32.80 14.81
CA ILE A 47 -4.56 -33.67 15.18
C ILE A 47 -4.28 -35.15 14.87
N THR A 48 -3.33 -35.42 14.00
CA THR A 48 -3.05 -36.77 13.48
C THR A 48 -1.95 -37.51 14.20
N ASP A 49 -1.22 -36.83 15.08
CA ASP A 49 -0.19 -37.44 15.92
C ASP A 49 -0.32 -37.01 17.40
N ASN A 50 0.34 -37.70 18.28
CA ASN A 50 0.36 -37.42 19.71
C ASN A 50 1.67 -36.76 20.16
N VAL A 51 2.33 -36.05 19.23
CA VAL A 51 3.61 -35.37 19.49
C VAL A 51 3.42 -33.88 19.44
N SER A 52 3.73 -33.19 20.52
CA SER A 52 3.91 -31.73 20.57
C SER A 52 5.35 -31.39 20.22
N ARG A 53 5.52 -30.39 19.40
CA ARG A 53 6.83 -29.91 18.92
C ARG A 53 7.02 -28.46 19.28
N LEU A 54 8.22 -28.14 19.76
CA LEU A 54 8.59 -26.80 20.18
C LEU A 54 9.92 -26.42 19.56
N VAL A 55 10.00 -25.19 19.02
CA VAL A 55 11.25 -24.55 18.59
C VAL A 55 11.33 -23.17 19.21
N ASP A 56 12.49 -22.89 19.79
CA ASP A 56 12.84 -21.57 20.32
C ASP A 56 13.84 -20.92 19.37
N VAL A 57 13.53 -19.72 18.89
CA VAL A 57 14.35 -18.96 17.95
C VAL A 57 14.78 -17.66 18.59
N ASP A 58 16.08 -17.48 18.75
CA ASP A 58 16.72 -16.24 19.18
C ASP A 58 17.58 -15.71 18.03
N ILE A 59 17.13 -14.64 17.37
CA ILE A 59 17.79 -14.12 16.16
C ILE A 59 19.19 -13.62 16.47
N THR A 60 19.36 -12.91 17.59
CA THR A 60 20.67 -12.40 18.00
C THR A 60 21.64 -13.56 18.23
N LYS A 61 21.20 -14.59 18.95
CA LYS A 61 22.03 -15.78 19.20
C LYS A 61 22.37 -16.52 17.90
N ILE A 62 21.42 -16.68 16.99
CA ILE A 62 21.64 -17.33 15.70
C ILE A 62 22.72 -16.57 14.90
N SER A 63 22.63 -15.24 14.89
CA SER A 63 23.58 -14.38 14.18
C SER A 63 24.96 -14.37 14.83
N ASP A 64 25.03 -14.31 16.15
CA ASP A 64 26.31 -14.19 16.87
C ASP A 64 27.09 -15.50 16.91
N GLU A 65 26.39 -16.63 16.96
CA GLU A 65 26.97 -17.97 17.05
C GLU A 65 27.00 -18.71 15.70
N ASP A 66 26.54 -18.09 14.61
CA ASP A 66 26.46 -18.64 13.24
C ASP A 66 25.72 -20.00 13.21
N ILE A 67 24.56 -20.04 13.87
CA ILE A 67 23.78 -21.27 14.03
C ILE A 67 23.06 -21.57 12.69
N GLU A 68 23.41 -22.70 12.07
CA GLU A 68 22.82 -23.13 10.79
C GLU A 68 21.57 -24.01 11.00
N GLU A 69 21.47 -24.74 12.14
CA GLU A 69 20.37 -25.65 12.44
C GLU A 69 19.73 -25.32 13.79
N LEU A 70 18.41 -25.36 13.85
CA LEU A 70 17.65 -25.13 15.07
C LEU A 70 17.26 -26.45 15.72
N ASP A 71 17.51 -26.57 17.01
CA ASP A 71 17.04 -27.69 17.79
C ASP A 71 15.52 -27.64 17.99
N SER A 72 14.88 -28.79 17.93
CA SER A 72 13.46 -28.94 18.23
C SER A 72 13.27 -29.92 19.39
N LEU A 73 12.40 -29.57 20.32
CA LEU A 73 11.96 -30.46 21.40
C LEU A 73 10.67 -31.15 20.98
N GLU A 74 10.68 -32.48 20.99
CA GLU A 74 9.50 -33.30 20.77
C GLU A 74 9.09 -33.96 22.08
N THR A 75 7.79 -33.88 22.42
CA THR A 75 7.22 -34.45 23.64
C THR A 75 5.95 -35.23 23.31
N ILE A 76 5.80 -36.43 23.87
CA ILE A 76 4.56 -37.17 23.75
C ILE A 76 3.49 -36.42 24.54
N ASP A 77 2.38 -36.17 23.90
CA ASP A 77 1.25 -35.40 24.44
C ASP A 77 -0.06 -36.01 23.96
N ASP A 78 -0.75 -36.71 24.84
CA ASP A 78 -2.01 -37.35 24.54
C ASP A 78 -3.24 -36.43 24.65
N ALA A 79 -3.03 -35.13 24.96
CA ALA A 79 -4.10 -34.17 24.97
C ALA A 79 -4.75 -34.04 23.59
N LYS A 80 -6.08 -33.93 23.56
CA LYS A 80 -6.84 -33.78 22.31
C LYS A 80 -6.74 -32.38 21.70
N ILE A 81 -6.08 -31.44 22.37
CA ILE A 81 -5.86 -30.07 21.88
C ILE A 81 -4.81 -30.12 20.77
N HIS A 82 -5.10 -29.50 19.66
CA HIS A 82 -4.19 -29.38 18.52
C HIS A 82 -4.18 -27.94 18.01
N GLY A 83 -3.11 -27.56 17.33
CA GLY A 83 -2.94 -26.21 16.80
C GLY A 83 -1.49 -25.81 16.70
N THR A 84 -1.26 -24.55 16.41
CA THR A 84 0.07 -23.92 16.44
C THR A 84 -0.04 -22.61 17.18
N SER A 85 0.83 -22.40 18.15
CA SER A 85 1.04 -21.15 18.87
C SER A 85 2.38 -20.55 18.44
N ILE A 86 2.41 -19.25 18.24
CA ILE A 86 3.64 -18.49 17.97
C ILE A 86 3.66 -17.35 18.97
N THR A 87 4.60 -17.40 19.90
CA THR A 87 4.79 -16.36 20.91
C THR A 87 6.02 -15.55 20.53
N ILE A 88 5.84 -14.24 20.29
CA ILE A 88 6.92 -13.34 19.95
C ILE A 88 7.23 -12.48 21.16
N SER A 89 8.49 -12.43 21.55
CA SER A 89 9.00 -11.65 22.68
C SER A 89 10.21 -10.81 22.27
N GLU A 90 10.65 -9.92 23.14
CA GLU A 90 11.66 -8.92 22.81
C GLU A 90 11.29 -8.18 21.53
N VAL A 91 10.03 -7.68 21.50
CA VAL A 91 9.46 -6.95 20.37
C VAL A 91 10.31 -5.71 20.06
N TRP A 92 10.60 -5.52 18.79
CA TRP A 92 11.38 -4.35 18.37
C TRP A 92 10.59 -3.06 18.65
N PRO A 93 11.22 -2.00 19.19
CA PRO A 93 10.50 -0.76 19.53
C PRO A 93 9.71 -0.16 18.38
N ASP A 94 10.27 -0.24 17.16
CA ASP A 94 9.67 0.34 15.95
C ASP A 94 8.48 -0.46 15.40
N THR A 95 8.24 -1.67 15.94
CA THR A 95 7.10 -2.52 15.54
C THR A 95 5.98 -2.53 16.57
N ALA A 96 6.11 -1.80 17.66
CA ALA A 96 5.07 -1.64 18.67
C ALA A 96 3.88 -0.88 18.06
N ILE A 97 2.72 -1.56 18.02
CA ILE A 97 1.50 -1.00 17.43
C ILE A 97 0.87 -0.04 18.43
N GLU A 98 0.78 1.24 18.07
CA GLU A 98 0.05 2.23 18.86
C GLU A 98 -1.46 1.96 18.85
N HIS A 99 -2.15 2.40 19.90
CA HIS A 99 -3.59 2.17 20.03
C HIS A 99 -4.41 2.75 18.86
N ALA A 100 -4.00 3.90 18.34
CA ALA A 100 -4.65 4.53 17.17
C ALA A 100 -4.50 3.72 15.88
N GLU A 101 -3.42 2.94 15.75
CA GLU A 101 -3.16 2.12 14.57
C GLU A 101 -3.88 0.77 14.62
N LYS A 102 -4.27 0.30 15.80
CA LYS A 102 -4.96 -0.99 15.97
C LYS A 102 -6.25 -1.08 15.15
N GLU A 103 -7.07 -0.04 15.15
CA GLU A 103 -8.33 -0.04 14.38
C GLU A 103 -8.07 -0.12 12.87
N LYS A 104 -7.07 0.61 12.37
CA LYS A 104 -6.67 0.54 10.96
C LYS A 104 -6.15 -0.85 10.62
N LEU A 105 -5.31 -1.42 11.48
CA LEU A 105 -4.78 -2.78 11.31
C LEU A 105 -5.90 -3.83 11.27
N VAL A 106 -6.84 -3.79 12.19
CA VAL A 106 -7.99 -4.71 12.23
C VAL A 106 -8.82 -4.61 10.95
N LYS A 107 -9.12 -3.40 10.49
CA LYS A 107 -9.84 -3.16 9.22
C LYS A 107 -9.06 -3.72 8.03
N ASN A 108 -7.76 -3.51 7.99
CA ASN A 108 -6.90 -4.00 6.92
C ASN A 108 -6.81 -5.53 6.92
N ILE A 109 -6.63 -6.15 8.07
CA ILE A 109 -6.64 -7.62 8.20
C ILE A 109 -7.97 -8.20 7.74
N ALA A 110 -9.10 -7.67 8.21
CA ALA A 110 -10.42 -8.10 7.76
C ALA A 110 -10.60 -7.91 6.24
N SER A 111 -10.11 -6.81 5.70
CA SER A 111 -10.12 -6.54 4.25
C SER A 111 -9.28 -7.55 3.47
N ILE A 112 -8.08 -7.89 3.95
CA ILE A 112 -7.18 -8.86 3.30
C ILE A 112 -7.82 -10.25 3.20
N TYR A 113 -8.47 -10.69 4.26
CA TYR A 113 -9.09 -12.02 4.36
C TYR A 113 -10.60 -12.02 4.09
N ARG A 114 -11.14 -10.95 3.50
CA ARG A 114 -12.59 -10.74 3.26
C ARG A 114 -13.30 -11.93 2.61
N TYR A 115 -12.66 -12.59 1.66
CA TYR A 115 -13.25 -13.73 0.96
C TYR A 115 -13.59 -14.86 1.93
N TYR A 116 -12.64 -15.25 2.76
CA TYR A 116 -12.79 -16.35 3.73
C TYR A 116 -13.70 -15.98 4.90
N LEU A 117 -13.63 -14.72 5.37
CA LEU A 117 -14.47 -14.22 6.46
C LEU A 117 -15.94 -14.21 6.07
N ARG A 118 -16.27 -13.75 4.85
CA ARG A 118 -17.67 -13.74 4.35
C ARG A 118 -18.26 -15.13 4.21
N ARG A 119 -17.45 -16.12 3.87
CA ARG A 119 -17.87 -17.51 3.68
C ARG A 119 -17.90 -18.33 4.97
N GLY A 120 -17.39 -17.76 6.06
CA GLY A 120 -17.23 -18.48 7.32
C GLY A 120 -16.19 -19.60 7.27
N GLU A 121 -15.31 -19.58 6.26
CA GLU A 121 -14.22 -20.56 6.09
C GLU A 121 -13.01 -20.24 6.99
N LEU A 122 -12.96 -19.02 7.52
CA LEU A 122 -11.95 -18.54 8.47
C LEU A 122 -12.65 -17.80 9.61
N GLN A 123 -12.31 -18.18 10.84
CA GLN A 123 -12.60 -17.39 12.02
C GLN A 123 -11.28 -16.75 12.49
N LEU A 124 -11.23 -15.44 12.45
CA LEU A 124 -10.06 -14.65 12.78
C LEU A 124 -10.37 -13.77 13.99
N TYR A 125 -9.56 -13.88 15.01
CA TYR A 125 -9.71 -13.09 16.23
C TYR A 125 -8.53 -12.16 16.39
N PHE A 126 -8.79 -10.95 16.84
CA PHE A 126 -7.78 -9.97 17.20
C PHE A 126 -8.10 -9.44 18.61
N ASP A 127 -7.17 -9.57 19.55
CA ASP A 127 -7.40 -9.28 20.98
C ASP A 127 -8.70 -9.95 21.53
N GLY A 128 -8.95 -11.20 21.12
CA GLY A 128 -10.14 -11.96 21.52
C GLY A 128 -11.45 -11.55 20.83
N GLN A 129 -11.45 -10.54 19.97
CA GLN A 129 -12.62 -10.11 19.20
C GLN A 129 -12.65 -10.76 17.83
N LEU A 130 -13.78 -11.39 17.49
CA LEU A 130 -14.00 -12.00 16.18
C LEU A 130 -14.08 -10.91 15.11
N LEU A 131 -13.21 -11.00 14.11
CA LEU A 131 -13.25 -10.12 12.96
C LEU A 131 -14.33 -10.58 11.98
N SER A 132 -14.97 -9.62 11.34
CA SER A 132 -15.95 -9.85 10.29
C SER A 132 -15.73 -8.90 9.12
N PHE A 133 -16.18 -9.32 7.95
CA PHE A 133 -16.23 -8.47 6.78
C PHE A 133 -17.61 -8.61 6.11
N ASN A 134 -18.36 -7.53 6.12
CA ASN A 134 -19.69 -7.51 5.52
C ASN A 134 -19.64 -7.01 4.07
N ASP A 135 -20.51 -7.55 3.23
CA ASP A 135 -20.71 -7.05 1.88
C ASP A 135 -21.16 -5.59 1.88
N TYR A 136 -20.69 -4.84 0.91
CA TYR A 136 -21.11 -3.47 0.75
C TYR A 136 -22.49 -3.40 0.08
N GLU A 137 -23.33 -2.50 0.55
CA GLU A 137 -24.63 -2.24 -0.08
C GLU A 137 -24.43 -1.64 -1.47
N VAL A 138 -24.99 -2.33 -2.46
CA VAL A 138 -24.93 -1.93 -3.86
C VAL A 138 -26.03 -0.92 -4.16
N LEU A 139 -25.72 0.08 -4.97
CA LEU A 139 -26.71 1.04 -5.46
C LEU A 139 -27.77 0.32 -6.31
N VAL A 140 -29.03 0.48 -5.91
CA VAL A 140 -30.21 0.12 -6.70
C VAL A 140 -30.95 1.41 -7.03
N ALA A 141 -30.95 1.78 -8.29
CA ALA A 141 -31.50 3.06 -8.74
C ALA A 141 -31.75 3.04 -10.25
N PRO A 142 -32.65 3.88 -10.76
CA PRO A 142 -32.78 4.10 -12.19
C PRO A 142 -31.53 4.72 -12.81
N PRO A 143 -31.36 4.67 -14.13
CA PRO A 143 -30.25 5.34 -14.83
C PRO A 143 -30.23 6.85 -14.54
N HIS A 144 -29.01 7.42 -14.46
CA HIS A 144 -28.85 8.85 -14.18
C HIS A 144 -29.53 9.77 -15.21
N ASN A 145 -29.73 9.28 -16.42
CA ASN A 145 -30.35 10.00 -17.54
C ASN A 145 -31.84 9.66 -17.73
N ASP A 146 -32.39 8.76 -16.91
CA ASP A 146 -33.81 8.38 -16.92
C ASP A 146 -34.25 8.11 -15.47
N SER A 147 -34.61 9.19 -14.78
CA SER A 147 -34.96 9.14 -13.34
C SER A 147 -36.30 8.45 -13.03
N GLU A 148 -37.11 8.20 -14.03
CA GLU A 148 -38.39 7.50 -13.91
C GLU A 148 -38.30 6.06 -14.48
N GLY A 149 -37.14 5.69 -14.99
CA GLY A 149 -36.88 4.35 -15.51
C GLY A 149 -36.87 3.28 -14.43
N ALA A 150 -36.78 2.04 -14.87
CA ALA A 150 -36.73 0.90 -13.95
C ALA A 150 -35.42 0.94 -13.11
N GLU A 151 -35.51 0.56 -11.84
CA GLU A 151 -34.39 0.41 -10.97
C GLU A 151 -33.46 -0.70 -11.44
N ILE A 152 -32.18 -0.43 -11.42
CA ILE A 152 -31.07 -1.34 -11.81
C ILE A 152 -30.16 -1.53 -10.63
N THR A 153 -29.74 -2.77 -10.38
CA THR A 153 -28.63 -3.07 -9.46
C THR A 153 -27.31 -2.75 -10.16
N TRP A 154 -26.62 -1.72 -9.71
CA TRP A 154 -25.39 -1.23 -10.33
C TRP A 154 -24.17 -2.03 -9.90
N LYS A 155 -24.15 -3.31 -10.28
CA LYS A 155 -23.04 -4.24 -10.10
C LYS A 155 -22.88 -5.07 -11.38
N LYS A 156 -21.68 -5.14 -11.92
CA LYS A 156 -21.36 -5.83 -13.17
C LYS A 156 -20.16 -6.73 -13.01
N ASN A 157 -20.32 -8.00 -13.36
CA ASN A 157 -19.18 -8.91 -13.48
C ASN A 157 -18.40 -8.57 -14.74
N VAL A 158 -17.09 -8.66 -14.63
CA VAL A 158 -16.13 -8.44 -15.71
C VAL A 158 -15.11 -9.55 -15.75
N GLU A 159 -14.65 -9.84 -16.97
CA GLU A 159 -13.57 -10.76 -17.24
C GLU A 159 -12.80 -10.25 -18.44
N VAL A 160 -11.47 -10.13 -18.28
CA VAL A 160 -10.55 -9.71 -19.34
C VAL A 160 -9.29 -10.55 -19.23
N ASP A 161 -8.77 -11.02 -20.36
CA ASP A 161 -7.52 -11.76 -20.45
C ASP A 161 -6.66 -11.21 -21.60
N ASP A 162 -5.35 -11.48 -21.54
CA ASP A 162 -4.38 -11.10 -22.56
C ASP A 162 -4.10 -12.22 -23.56
N ARG A 163 -4.78 -13.37 -23.41
CA ARG A 163 -4.54 -14.62 -24.19
C ARG A 163 -3.12 -15.20 -24.03
N LYS A 164 -2.34 -14.66 -23.09
CA LYS A 164 -0.99 -15.12 -22.74
C LYS A 164 -0.91 -15.72 -21.34
N GLY A 165 -2.06 -15.90 -20.69
CA GLY A 165 -2.17 -16.50 -19.37
C GLY A 165 -2.45 -15.51 -18.23
N HIS A 166 -2.50 -14.21 -18.50
CA HIS A 166 -2.90 -13.22 -17.50
C HIS A 166 -4.38 -12.87 -17.65
N LYS A 167 -5.07 -12.83 -16.54
CA LYS A 167 -6.51 -12.61 -16.51
C LYS A 167 -6.91 -11.82 -15.27
N ILE A 168 -7.88 -10.94 -15.45
CA ILE A 168 -8.64 -10.36 -14.33
C ILE A 168 -10.09 -10.80 -14.43
N SER A 169 -10.69 -11.17 -13.31
CA SER A 169 -12.09 -11.57 -13.25
C SER A 169 -12.71 -11.20 -11.91
N GLY A 170 -13.97 -10.78 -11.91
CA GLY A 170 -14.65 -10.39 -10.69
C GLY A 170 -15.78 -9.42 -10.97
N PHE A 171 -15.93 -8.40 -10.15
CA PHE A 171 -17.00 -7.42 -10.35
C PHE A 171 -16.56 -6.00 -10.02
N ILE A 172 -17.22 -5.06 -10.66
CA ILE A 172 -17.24 -3.64 -10.30
C ILE A 172 -18.68 -3.24 -9.98
N GLY A 173 -18.87 -2.45 -8.93
CA GLY A 173 -20.17 -1.99 -8.48
C GLY A 173 -20.16 -0.54 -8.01
N LEU A 174 -21.35 -0.03 -7.71
CA LEU A 174 -21.53 1.27 -7.10
C LEU A 174 -22.07 1.12 -5.69
N LEU A 175 -21.47 1.78 -4.74
CA LEU A 175 -21.95 1.86 -3.36
C LEU A 175 -23.30 2.61 -3.34
N LYS A 176 -24.25 2.13 -2.55
CA LYS A 176 -25.50 2.83 -2.25
C LYS A 176 -25.23 4.22 -1.72
N ASP A 177 -24.40 4.32 -0.70
CA ASP A 177 -23.92 5.57 -0.12
C ASP A 177 -22.46 5.80 -0.46
N MET A 178 -22.11 7.04 -0.78
CA MET A 178 -20.71 7.41 -1.02
C MET A 178 -19.89 7.26 0.25
N SER A 179 -18.69 6.69 0.12
CA SER A 179 -17.80 6.44 1.25
C SER A 179 -16.35 6.68 0.86
N ASP A 180 -15.60 7.32 1.73
CA ASP A 180 -14.17 7.52 1.57
C ASP A 180 -13.36 6.29 2.07
N GLU A 181 -13.99 5.37 2.81
CA GLU A 181 -13.36 4.14 3.29
C GLU A 181 -13.64 2.92 2.40
N LYS A 182 -14.90 2.77 1.92
CA LYS A 182 -15.39 1.57 1.23
C LYS A 182 -15.19 1.59 -0.28
N HIS A 183 -14.84 2.74 -0.85
CA HIS A 183 -14.63 2.87 -2.29
C HIS A 183 -13.35 2.16 -2.75
N GLY A 184 -13.17 2.05 -4.06
CA GLY A 184 -11.95 1.53 -4.70
C GLY A 184 -12.05 0.06 -5.07
N VAL A 185 -11.10 -0.37 -5.89
CA VAL A 185 -11.02 -1.74 -6.38
C VAL A 185 -9.89 -2.45 -5.68
N VAL A 186 -10.19 -3.63 -5.14
CA VAL A 186 -9.17 -4.51 -4.56
C VAL A 186 -8.85 -5.64 -5.51
N PHE A 187 -7.60 -6.08 -5.48
CA PHE A 187 -7.11 -7.17 -6.31
C PHE A 187 -6.79 -8.37 -5.43
N LEU A 188 -7.33 -9.52 -5.81
CA LEU A 188 -7.17 -10.77 -5.08
C LEU A 188 -6.30 -11.73 -5.89
N ARG A 189 -5.46 -12.48 -5.19
CA ARG A 189 -4.78 -13.65 -5.72
C ARG A 189 -5.00 -14.81 -4.78
N ASN A 190 -5.43 -15.94 -5.32
CA ASN A 190 -5.83 -17.11 -4.53
C ASN A 190 -6.78 -16.70 -3.38
N HIS A 191 -7.77 -15.86 -3.69
CA HIS A 191 -8.80 -15.36 -2.76
C HIS A 191 -8.28 -14.49 -1.60
N ARG A 192 -7.00 -14.15 -1.57
CA ARG A 192 -6.44 -13.17 -0.64
C ARG A 192 -6.26 -11.84 -1.35
N VAL A 193 -6.67 -10.76 -0.70
CA VAL A 193 -6.39 -9.41 -1.24
C VAL A 193 -4.90 -9.14 -1.15
N VAL A 194 -4.33 -8.73 -2.28
CA VAL A 194 -2.90 -8.41 -2.42
C VAL A 194 -2.66 -6.92 -2.69
N MET A 195 -3.67 -6.18 -3.18
CA MET A 195 -3.56 -4.74 -3.40
C MET A 195 -4.91 -4.05 -3.19
N GLY A 196 -4.86 -2.77 -2.84
CA GLY A 196 -6.04 -1.92 -2.69
C GLY A 196 -6.81 -2.14 -1.38
N PHE A 197 -6.26 -2.88 -0.41
CA PHE A 197 -6.90 -3.07 0.90
C PHE A 197 -6.82 -1.80 1.76
N ASP A 198 -5.75 -1.02 1.64
CA ASP A 198 -5.64 0.29 2.26
C ASP A 198 -6.18 1.36 1.30
N PRO A 199 -7.13 2.21 1.75
CA PRO A 199 -7.63 3.31 0.93
C PRO A 199 -6.55 4.27 0.43
N GLU A 200 -5.47 4.43 1.18
CA GLU A 200 -4.38 5.33 0.84
C GLU A 200 -3.46 4.76 -0.26
N ASP A 201 -3.41 3.44 -0.39
CA ASP A 201 -2.53 2.73 -1.37
C ASP A 201 -3.29 2.20 -2.59
N ARG A 202 -4.35 2.90 -3.05
CA ARG A 202 -5.14 2.49 -4.21
C ARG A 202 -4.59 3.07 -5.50
N THR A 203 -3.36 2.69 -5.85
CA THR A 203 -2.67 3.21 -7.05
C THR A 203 -3.11 2.51 -8.33
N VAL A 204 -3.45 1.23 -8.26
CA VAL A 204 -3.91 0.41 -9.40
C VAL A 204 -5.43 0.51 -9.55
N GLY A 205 -5.91 0.43 -10.80
CA GLY A 205 -7.35 0.51 -11.08
C GLY A 205 -7.92 1.93 -11.08
N LYS A 206 -7.08 2.96 -11.19
CA LYS A 206 -7.51 4.38 -11.30
C LYS A 206 -8.49 4.62 -12.44
N CYS A 207 -8.43 3.82 -13.52
CA CYS A 207 -9.36 3.89 -14.64
C CYS A 207 -10.82 3.69 -14.20
N PHE A 208 -11.09 2.94 -13.13
CA PHE A 208 -12.43 2.73 -12.60
C PHE A 208 -12.89 3.87 -11.70
N ILE A 209 -12.03 4.37 -10.83
CA ILE A 209 -12.42 5.32 -9.76
C ILE A 209 -12.29 6.78 -10.16
N GLY A 210 -11.39 7.12 -11.10
CA GLY A 210 -11.17 8.50 -11.57
C GLY A 210 -10.45 9.37 -10.55
N GLN A 211 -10.77 10.68 -10.57
CA GLN A 211 -10.10 11.67 -9.73
C GLN A 211 -10.54 11.58 -8.26
N ILE A 212 -9.58 11.78 -7.35
CA ILE A 212 -9.82 11.84 -5.90
C ILE A 212 -10.88 12.90 -5.60
N GLY A 213 -11.80 12.57 -4.69
CA GLY A 213 -12.89 13.45 -4.26
C GLY A 213 -14.09 13.54 -5.21
N SER A 214 -14.02 12.95 -6.42
CA SER A 214 -15.18 12.89 -7.32
C SER A 214 -16.24 11.94 -6.79
N ASN A 215 -17.51 12.11 -7.26
CA ASN A 215 -18.57 11.18 -6.88
C ASN A 215 -18.29 9.75 -7.35
N LYS A 216 -17.68 9.60 -8.53
CA LYS A 216 -17.24 8.31 -9.05
C LYS A 216 -16.20 7.69 -8.11
N TYR A 217 -15.20 8.46 -7.66
CA TYR A 217 -14.17 8.03 -6.71
C TYR A 217 -14.80 7.43 -5.44
N ARG A 218 -15.74 8.16 -4.82
CA ARG A 218 -16.35 7.78 -3.54
C ARG A 218 -17.44 6.70 -3.65
N ARG A 219 -17.82 6.31 -4.87
CA ARG A 219 -18.94 5.40 -5.12
C ARG A 219 -18.53 4.09 -5.78
N VAL A 220 -17.50 4.08 -6.62
CA VAL A 220 -17.07 2.86 -7.29
C VAL A 220 -16.31 1.97 -6.32
N PHE A 221 -16.72 0.69 -6.28
CA PHE A 221 -15.99 -0.35 -5.56
C PHE A 221 -15.92 -1.61 -6.42
N GLY A 222 -15.01 -2.51 -6.09
CA GLY A 222 -14.92 -3.77 -6.82
C GLY A 222 -13.92 -4.74 -6.22
N GLU A 223 -14.03 -5.98 -6.67
CA GLU A 223 -13.12 -7.06 -6.32
C GLU A 223 -12.75 -7.79 -7.61
N LEU A 224 -11.46 -7.81 -7.92
CA LEU A 224 -10.92 -8.45 -9.11
C LEU A 224 -9.90 -9.49 -8.71
N ASP A 225 -10.16 -10.74 -9.02
CA ASP A 225 -9.18 -11.82 -8.92
C ASP A 225 -8.20 -11.72 -10.09
N ILE A 226 -6.91 -11.88 -9.79
CA ILE A 226 -5.83 -11.81 -10.77
C ILE A 226 -5.19 -13.18 -10.94
N THR A 227 -5.16 -13.67 -12.16
CA THR A 227 -4.55 -14.96 -12.54
C THR A 227 -3.35 -14.71 -13.44
N GLY A 228 -2.29 -15.51 -13.30
CA GLY A 228 -1.08 -15.41 -14.12
C GLY A 228 -0.06 -14.40 -13.60
N PHE A 229 -0.45 -13.47 -12.76
CA PHE A 229 0.46 -12.48 -12.18
C PHE A 229 1.27 -13.08 -11.03
N LYS A 230 2.56 -12.79 -10.99
CA LYS A 230 3.40 -13.05 -9.82
C LYS A 230 3.25 -11.89 -8.84
N VAL A 231 3.23 -12.17 -7.56
CA VAL A 231 3.20 -11.16 -6.50
C VAL A 231 4.56 -11.02 -5.85
N SER A 232 4.83 -9.84 -5.30
CA SER A 232 6.01 -9.58 -4.48
C SER A 232 6.03 -10.47 -3.23
N PHE A 233 7.19 -10.61 -2.63
CA PHE A 233 7.38 -11.35 -1.38
C PHE A 233 6.42 -10.90 -0.27
N GLY A 234 6.27 -9.60 -0.08
CA GLY A 234 5.32 -9.01 0.89
C GLY A 234 3.84 -9.17 0.50
N LYS A 235 3.56 -9.70 -0.71
CA LYS A 235 2.20 -9.85 -1.26
C LYS A 235 1.39 -8.55 -1.26
N ASN A 236 2.05 -7.43 -1.46
CA ASN A 236 1.48 -6.10 -1.51
C ASN A 236 1.66 -5.41 -2.88
N GLN A 237 2.35 -6.07 -3.80
CA GLN A 237 2.58 -5.60 -5.16
C GLN A 237 2.51 -6.76 -6.13
N VAL A 238 2.21 -6.44 -7.38
CA VAL A 238 2.17 -7.38 -8.50
C VAL A 238 3.29 -7.04 -9.46
N ASN A 239 4.03 -8.05 -9.89
CA ASN A 239 4.96 -7.89 -10.99
C ASN A 239 4.16 -7.56 -12.27
N ASN A 240 4.70 -6.70 -13.10
CA ASN A 240 4.05 -6.24 -14.34
C ASN A 240 2.74 -5.45 -14.09
N GLN A 241 2.83 -4.41 -13.27
CA GLN A 241 1.72 -3.53 -12.92
C GLN A 241 1.10 -2.86 -14.17
N SER A 242 1.92 -2.51 -15.16
CA SER A 242 1.45 -1.91 -16.42
C SER A 242 0.52 -2.84 -17.21
N LEU A 243 0.80 -4.14 -17.23
CA LEU A 243 -0.09 -5.11 -17.85
C LEU A 243 -1.41 -5.20 -17.09
N LEU A 244 -1.35 -5.22 -15.74
CA LEU A 244 -2.56 -5.23 -14.93
C LEU A 244 -3.42 -3.98 -15.18
N GLU A 245 -2.82 -2.81 -15.28
CA GLU A 245 -3.52 -1.56 -15.63
C GLU A 245 -4.14 -1.63 -17.02
N SER A 246 -3.44 -2.17 -18.03
CA SER A 246 -3.98 -2.38 -19.37
C SER A 246 -5.20 -3.32 -19.38
N LEU A 247 -5.17 -4.40 -18.60
CA LEU A 247 -6.34 -5.27 -18.46
C LEU A 247 -7.51 -4.56 -17.76
N CYS A 248 -7.23 -3.72 -16.74
CA CYS A 248 -8.25 -2.90 -16.11
C CYS A 248 -8.88 -1.89 -17.10
N GLU A 249 -8.09 -1.24 -17.94
CA GLU A 249 -8.59 -0.36 -18.99
C GLU A 249 -9.47 -1.12 -19.99
N GLY A 250 -9.06 -2.33 -20.39
CA GLY A 250 -9.86 -3.22 -21.21
C GLY A 250 -11.22 -3.60 -20.58
N ALA A 251 -11.28 -3.66 -19.26
CA ALA A 251 -12.52 -3.93 -18.52
C ALA A 251 -13.50 -2.74 -18.52
N VAL A 252 -13.01 -1.49 -18.58
CA VAL A 252 -13.85 -0.28 -18.56
C VAL A 252 -14.92 -0.31 -19.64
N GLY A 253 -14.57 -0.74 -20.86
CA GLY A 253 -15.50 -0.84 -21.99
C GLY A 253 -16.63 -1.85 -21.78
N LYS A 254 -16.42 -2.86 -20.92
CA LYS A 254 -17.40 -3.91 -20.58
C LYS A 254 -18.38 -3.49 -19.47
N LEU A 255 -18.14 -2.37 -18.77
CA LEU A 255 -18.93 -1.91 -17.63
C LEU A 255 -20.19 -1.15 -18.06
N LYS A 256 -21.04 -1.79 -18.88
CA LYS A 256 -22.32 -1.24 -19.28
C LYS A 256 -23.45 -2.15 -18.80
N ILE A 257 -24.52 -1.55 -18.26
CA ILE A 257 -25.77 -2.21 -17.87
C ILE A 257 -26.89 -1.51 -18.61
N ASN A 258 -27.67 -2.24 -19.41
CA ASN A 258 -28.75 -1.70 -20.24
C ASN A 258 -28.30 -0.49 -21.09
N GLY A 259 -27.10 -0.56 -21.66
CA GLY A 259 -26.52 0.48 -22.50
C GLY A 259 -25.91 1.66 -21.75
N VAL A 260 -26.13 1.80 -20.45
CA VAL A 260 -25.58 2.89 -19.61
C VAL A 260 -24.27 2.46 -18.95
N SER A 261 -23.24 3.30 -19.04
CA SER A 261 -21.97 3.04 -18.37
C SER A 261 -22.12 3.11 -16.85
N LEU A 262 -21.69 2.05 -16.15
CA LEU A 262 -21.66 1.99 -14.70
C LEU A 262 -20.81 3.14 -14.11
N LEU A 263 -19.67 3.44 -14.72
CA LEU A 263 -18.79 4.50 -14.24
C LEU A 263 -19.42 5.90 -14.41
N THR A 264 -20.14 6.12 -15.52
CA THR A 264 -20.90 7.36 -15.74
C THR A 264 -22.07 7.48 -14.76
N GLN A 265 -22.74 6.36 -14.46
CA GLN A 265 -23.76 6.32 -13.41
C GLN A 265 -23.17 6.73 -12.06
N GLY A 266 -22.02 6.17 -11.68
CA GLY A 266 -21.33 6.52 -10.43
C GLY A 266 -21.00 8.00 -10.30
N ASP A 267 -20.63 8.64 -11.41
CA ASP A 267 -20.29 10.06 -11.45
C ASP A 267 -21.54 10.96 -11.41
N LYS A 268 -22.55 10.65 -12.22
CA LYS A 268 -23.69 11.54 -12.47
C LYS A 268 -24.90 11.28 -11.57
N TYR A 269 -25.03 10.09 -11.00
CA TYR A 269 -26.16 9.78 -10.15
C TYR A 269 -26.19 10.67 -8.90
N ARG A 270 -27.36 11.24 -8.63
CA ARG A 270 -27.66 11.98 -7.41
C ARG A 270 -28.93 11.37 -6.79
N SER A 271 -28.85 10.93 -5.54
CA SER A 271 -30.04 10.50 -4.81
C SER A 271 -31.02 11.66 -4.72
N LYS A 272 -32.28 11.44 -5.10
CA LYS A 272 -33.33 12.41 -4.81
C LYS A 272 -33.32 12.60 -3.28
N LYS A 273 -32.96 13.78 -2.78
CA LYS A 273 -33.15 14.10 -1.34
C LYS A 273 -34.65 13.81 -1.06
N ARG A 274 -34.91 12.83 -0.19
CA ARG A 274 -36.25 12.65 0.36
C ARG A 274 -36.63 14.01 0.92
N LYS A 275 -37.63 14.68 0.30
CA LYS A 275 -38.23 15.85 0.92
C LYS A 275 -38.67 15.38 2.29
N GLN A 276 -38.00 15.85 3.35
CA GLN A 276 -38.53 15.68 4.68
C GLN A 276 -39.97 16.19 4.60
N PRO A 277 -40.96 15.42 5.09
CA PRO A 277 -42.30 15.96 5.21
C PRO A 277 -42.15 17.27 5.98
N THR A 278 -42.57 18.34 5.35
CA THR A 278 -42.56 19.67 5.98
C THR A 278 -43.28 19.48 7.31
N PRO A 279 -42.71 19.85 8.46
CA PRO A 279 -43.44 19.81 9.72
C PRO A 279 -44.74 20.56 9.50
N PRO A 280 -45.90 20.08 10.00
CA PRO A 280 -47.16 20.80 9.85
C PRO A 280 -46.89 22.23 10.34
N THR A 281 -47.22 23.18 9.47
CA THR A 281 -47.13 24.61 9.78
C THR A 281 -47.85 24.82 11.10
N PRO A 282 -47.18 25.33 12.17
CA PRO A 282 -47.85 25.61 13.39
C PRO A 282 -49.02 26.57 13.06
N SER A 283 -50.21 26.21 13.43
CA SER A 283 -51.36 27.11 13.34
C SER A 283 -50.99 28.42 14.05
N VAL A 284 -50.94 29.50 13.28
CA VAL A 284 -50.63 30.82 13.77
C VAL A 284 -51.63 31.14 14.91
N PRO A 285 -51.20 31.31 16.15
CA PRO A 285 -52.14 31.80 17.20
C PRO A 285 -52.58 33.17 16.81
N THR A 286 -53.88 33.44 16.92
CA THR A 286 -54.51 34.73 16.71
C THR A 286 -53.77 35.78 17.61
N PRO A 287 -53.34 36.93 17.06
CA PRO A 287 -52.62 37.91 17.84
C PRO A 287 -53.48 38.43 18.99
N PRO A 288 -52.99 38.56 20.23
CA PRO A 288 -53.66 39.26 21.29
C PRO A 288 -53.75 40.73 20.95
N SER A 289 -54.88 41.39 21.38
CA SER A 289 -55.09 42.81 21.21
C SER A 289 -53.92 43.66 21.71
N PRO A 290 -53.61 44.78 21.05
CA PRO A 290 -52.39 45.56 21.37
C PRO A 290 -52.46 46.17 22.77
N THR A 291 -51.46 45.87 23.56
CA THR A 291 -51.19 46.57 24.83
C THR A 291 -50.61 47.96 24.49
N PRO A 292 -50.98 49.03 25.20
CA PRO A 292 -50.48 50.36 24.87
C PRO A 292 -48.97 50.46 25.00
N THR A 293 -48.35 51.04 23.98
CA THR A 293 -46.92 51.27 23.85
C THR A 293 -46.40 52.23 24.90
N PRO A 294 -45.37 51.92 25.66
CA PRO A 294 -44.69 52.92 26.50
C PRO A 294 -43.97 53.96 25.63
N THR A 295 -44.06 55.21 26.04
CA THR A 295 -43.43 56.36 25.41
C THR A 295 -41.88 56.20 25.36
N PRO A 296 -41.24 56.47 24.23
CA PRO A 296 -39.78 56.27 24.11
C PRO A 296 -39.01 57.28 24.99
N THR A 297 -38.05 56.76 25.75
CA THR A 297 -37.06 57.51 26.47
C THR A 297 -36.07 58.16 25.48
N PRO A 298 -35.68 59.43 25.65
CA PRO A 298 -34.73 60.07 24.74
C PRO A 298 -33.39 59.33 24.71
N PRO A 299 -32.71 59.27 23.54
CA PRO A 299 -31.40 58.62 23.41
C PRO A 299 -30.33 59.41 24.19
N ALA A 300 -29.41 58.66 24.82
CA ALA A 300 -28.23 59.19 25.43
C ALA A 300 -27.31 59.87 24.40
N PRO A 301 -26.57 60.96 24.81
CA PRO A 301 -25.71 61.65 23.86
C PRO A 301 -24.59 60.78 23.31
N THR A 302 -24.42 60.89 22.01
CA THR A 302 -23.36 60.20 21.22
C THR A 302 -21.99 60.74 21.70
N PRO A 303 -21.00 59.86 21.96
CA PRO A 303 -19.65 60.31 22.28
C PRO A 303 -19.01 61.01 21.08
N THR A 304 -18.38 62.17 21.35
CA THR A 304 -17.66 62.97 20.37
C THR A 304 -16.47 62.16 19.78
N PRO A 305 -16.28 62.15 18.47
CA PRO A 305 -15.13 61.43 17.89
C PRO A 305 -13.81 62.06 18.29
N THR A 306 -12.88 61.22 18.74
CA THR A 306 -11.50 61.62 19.04
C THR A 306 -10.80 61.99 17.74
N PRO A 307 -10.00 63.10 17.70
CA PRO A 307 -9.28 63.48 16.49
C PRO A 307 -8.31 62.34 16.04
N PRO A 308 -8.14 62.12 14.73
CA PRO A 308 -7.17 61.14 14.25
C PRO A 308 -5.74 61.57 14.61
N ALA A 309 -4.92 60.57 14.99
CA ALA A 309 -3.49 60.72 15.24
C ALA A 309 -2.77 61.23 13.96
N PRO A 310 -1.72 62.04 14.09
CA PRO A 310 -1.01 62.58 12.94
C PRO A 310 -0.40 61.47 12.11
N THR A 311 -0.60 61.56 10.80
CA THR A 311 -0.02 60.64 9.78
C THR A 311 1.50 60.71 9.89
N PRO A 312 2.22 59.58 9.95
CA PRO A 312 3.67 59.56 9.92
C PRO A 312 4.17 60.10 8.56
N THR A 313 5.14 60.98 8.63
CA THR A 313 5.84 61.54 7.45
C THR A 313 6.48 60.41 6.65
N PRO A 314 6.34 60.38 5.33
CA PRO A 314 6.97 59.35 4.49
C PRO A 314 8.49 59.43 4.60
N THR A 315 9.11 58.33 5.00
CA THR A 315 10.56 58.13 4.93
C THR A 315 11.02 58.17 3.48
N PRO A 316 12.13 58.81 3.13
CA PRO A 316 12.64 58.79 1.76
C PRO A 316 12.88 57.35 1.28
N PRO A 317 12.60 57.03 0.01
CA PRO A 317 12.87 55.68 -0.52
C PRO A 317 14.37 55.37 -0.42
N GLY A 318 14.68 54.26 0.24
CA GLY A 318 16.02 53.68 0.27
C GLY A 318 16.47 53.32 -1.16
N PRO A 319 17.78 53.16 -1.38
CA PRO A 319 18.30 52.81 -2.71
C PRO A 319 17.63 51.50 -3.20
N ALA A 320 17.29 51.50 -4.50
CA ALA A 320 16.67 50.35 -5.18
C ALA A 320 17.44 49.05 -4.87
N PRO A 321 16.76 47.94 -4.61
CA PRO A 321 17.44 46.66 -4.43
C PRO A 321 18.21 46.31 -5.71
N VAL A 322 19.49 46.00 -5.52
CA VAL A 322 20.35 45.45 -6.57
C VAL A 322 19.68 44.17 -7.07
N PRO A 323 19.53 43.98 -8.41
CA PRO A 323 19.00 42.73 -8.94
C PRO A 323 19.77 41.55 -8.37
N PRO A 324 19.11 40.44 -7.98
CA PRO A 324 19.81 39.28 -7.53
C PRO A 324 20.76 38.82 -8.65
N ALA A 325 21.98 38.52 -8.27
CA ALA A 325 22.97 37.91 -9.16
C ALA A 325 22.35 36.64 -9.77
N PRO A 326 22.63 36.34 -11.07
CA PRO A 326 22.14 35.11 -11.66
C PRO A 326 22.57 33.92 -10.80
N PRO A 327 21.68 32.91 -10.62
CA PRO A 327 21.99 31.75 -9.78
C PRO A 327 23.30 31.14 -10.32
N GLN A 328 24.29 31.04 -9.44
CA GLN A 328 25.50 30.27 -9.72
C GLN A 328 25.04 28.84 -10.06
N PRO A 329 25.60 28.19 -11.09
CA PRO A 329 25.33 26.80 -11.37
C PRO A 329 25.64 26.01 -10.10
N SER A 330 24.64 25.26 -9.63
CA SER A 330 24.82 24.35 -8.50
C SER A 330 26.03 23.47 -8.77
N PRO A 331 26.94 23.27 -7.79
CA PRO A 331 28.08 22.37 -7.98
C PRO A 331 27.53 21.00 -8.43
N SER A 332 28.12 20.45 -9.48
CA SER A 332 27.78 19.10 -9.96
C SER A 332 27.88 18.14 -8.78
N PRO A 333 26.92 17.24 -8.57
CA PRO A 333 26.95 16.31 -7.45
C PRO A 333 28.27 15.52 -7.45
N GLU A 334 28.87 15.40 -6.29
CA GLU A 334 30.09 14.60 -6.09
C GLU A 334 29.81 13.16 -6.54
N VAL A 335 30.66 12.62 -7.42
CA VAL A 335 30.53 11.23 -7.89
C VAL A 335 31.34 10.33 -6.95
N LEU A 336 30.67 9.48 -6.17
CA LEU A 336 31.27 8.55 -5.20
C LEU A 336 31.91 7.36 -5.90
N ALA A 337 31.29 6.84 -6.95
CA ALA A 337 31.81 5.75 -7.78
C ALA A 337 31.25 5.85 -9.20
N LYS A 338 32.00 5.32 -10.18
CA LYS A 338 31.64 5.29 -11.59
C LYS A 338 32.02 3.95 -12.19
N GLY A 339 31.29 3.49 -13.19
CA GLY A 339 31.61 2.26 -13.90
C GLY A 339 30.88 2.15 -15.23
N LYS A 340 31.30 1.21 -16.06
CA LYS A 340 30.67 0.87 -17.33
C LYS A 340 30.23 -0.58 -17.35
N PHE A 341 29.11 -0.86 -17.96
CA PHE A 341 28.63 -2.21 -18.19
C PHE A 341 27.85 -2.30 -19.51
N THR A 342 27.69 -3.50 -20.03
CA THR A 342 26.92 -3.76 -21.25
C THR A 342 25.63 -4.51 -20.86
N PHE A 343 24.52 -4.10 -21.44
CA PHE A 343 23.24 -4.78 -21.32
C PHE A 343 22.53 -4.71 -22.68
N ASP A 344 22.05 -5.87 -23.15
CA ASP A 344 21.39 -6.03 -24.45
C ASP A 344 22.18 -5.43 -25.63
N GLY A 345 23.51 -5.61 -25.63
CA GLY A 345 24.42 -5.08 -26.65
C GLY A 345 24.67 -3.56 -26.58
N VAL A 346 24.08 -2.87 -25.62
CA VAL A 346 24.25 -1.41 -25.40
C VAL A 346 25.19 -1.16 -24.23
N ASN A 347 26.10 -0.21 -24.39
CA ASN A 347 27.03 0.20 -23.34
C ASN A 347 26.40 1.28 -22.47
N TYR A 348 26.39 1.06 -21.16
CA TYR A 348 25.88 1.99 -20.14
C TYR A 348 27.00 2.46 -19.21
N THR A 349 26.82 3.66 -18.70
CA THR A 349 27.64 4.19 -17.61
C THR A 349 26.77 4.28 -16.35
N ILE A 350 27.26 3.74 -15.23
CA ILE A 350 26.65 3.96 -13.91
C ILE A 350 27.45 5.00 -13.13
N LYS A 351 26.76 5.92 -12.48
CA LYS A 351 27.31 6.90 -11.54
C LYS A 351 26.64 6.72 -10.20
N VAL A 352 27.43 6.57 -9.15
CA VAL A 352 26.96 6.54 -7.76
C VAL A 352 27.18 7.92 -7.17
N VAL A 353 26.12 8.56 -6.71
CA VAL A 353 26.15 9.93 -6.17
C VAL A 353 25.44 9.99 -4.82
N PRO A 354 25.75 10.96 -3.94
CA PRO A 354 24.94 11.19 -2.75
C PRO A 354 23.51 11.60 -3.10
N GLY A 355 22.54 11.18 -2.28
CA GLY A 355 21.14 11.60 -2.33
C GLY A 355 20.51 11.47 -0.96
N ASN A 356 19.50 12.27 -0.67
CA ASN A 356 18.77 12.29 0.59
C ASN A 356 17.24 12.38 0.41
N GLU A 357 16.78 12.16 -0.83
CA GLU A 357 15.35 12.27 -1.17
C GLU A 357 14.54 11.00 -0.83
N SER A 358 15.21 9.94 -0.38
CA SER A 358 14.59 8.66 -0.01
C SER A 358 15.13 8.15 1.31
N ASN A 359 14.31 7.38 2.04
CA ASN A 359 14.72 6.64 3.23
C ASN A 359 15.43 5.31 2.89
N GLU A 360 15.55 4.96 1.60
CA GLU A 360 16.29 3.79 1.16
C GLU A 360 17.81 4.03 1.31
N LEU A 361 18.56 2.95 1.57
CA LEU A 361 20.02 3.00 1.63
C LEU A 361 20.61 3.47 0.28
N PHE A 362 20.08 2.97 -0.82
CA PHE A 362 20.38 3.42 -2.18
C PHE A 362 19.21 3.12 -3.13
N TRP A 363 19.09 3.90 -4.21
CA TRP A 363 18.09 3.70 -5.26
C TRP A 363 18.58 4.18 -6.62
N ASN A 364 18.01 3.64 -7.70
CA ASN A 364 18.26 4.12 -9.04
C ASN A 364 17.31 5.28 -9.36
N ASP A 365 17.83 6.41 -9.75
CA ASP A 365 17.06 7.56 -10.20
C ASP A 365 16.77 7.41 -11.70
N TYR A 366 15.62 6.83 -12.00
CA TYR A 366 15.19 6.60 -13.39
C TYR A 366 14.77 7.87 -14.14
N ALA A 367 14.50 8.97 -13.43
CA ALA A 367 14.16 10.25 -14.07
C ALA A 367 15.35 10.86 -14.83
N GLN A 368 16.58 10.44 -14.51
CA GLN A 368 17.81 10.89 -15.15
C GLN A 368 18.36 9.89 -16.18
N ILE A 369 17.62 8.81 -16.49
CA ILE A 369 18.02 7.87 -17.53
C ILE A 369 17.88 8.56 -18.89
N GLY A 370 18.97 9.14 -19.32
CA GLY A 370 19.17 9.68 -20.66
C GLY A 370 20.59 9.37 -21.11
N ASN A 371 20.80 9.14 -22.42
CA ASN A 371 22.13 8.93 -23.01
C ASN A 371 22.91 7.76 -22.38
N GLN A 372 22.26 6.62 -22.03
CA GLN A 372 22.95 5.43 -21.51
C GLN A 372 23.69 5.66 -20.15
N VAL A 373 23.21 6.60 -19.36
CA VAL A 373 23.73 6.88 -18.02
C VAL A 373 22.69 6.50 -16.98
N ILE A 374 23.06 5.66 -16.01
CA ILE A 374 22.25 5.31 -14.86
C ILE A 374 22.81 6.04 -13.65
N VAL A 375 21.94 6.70 -12.90
CA VAL A 375 22.32 7.38 -11.66
C VAL A 375 21.80 6.55 -10.47
N CYS A 376 22.73 6.01 -9.68
CA CYS A 376 22.43 5.38 -8.40
C CYS A 376 22.66 6.41 -7.29
N LYS A 377 21.64 6.75 -6.52
CA LYS A 377 21.75 7.63 -5.36
C LYS A 377 21.93 6.82 -4.10
N VAL A 378 22.82 7.29 -3.22
CA VAL A 378 23.13 6.66 -1.92
C VAL A 378 22.84 7.66 -0.82
N ASN A 379 21.98 7.27 0.12
CA ASN A 379 21.68 8.09 1.30
C ASN A 379 22.79 7.94 2.34
N LEU A 380 23.73 8.86 2.35
CA LEU A 380 24.86 8.86 3.31
C LEU A 380 24.44 9.17 4.75
N GLU A 381 23.21 9.67 4.96
CA GLU A 381 22.63 9.95 6.28
C GLU A 381 21.79 8.77 6.78
N HIS A 382 21.70 7.69 6.00
CA HIS A 382 20.94 6.50 6.39
C HIS A 382 21.52 5.90 7.70
N PRO A 383 20.65 5.43 8.64
CA PRO A 383 21.08 4.86 9.93
C PRO A 383 22.15 3.77 9.81
N PHE A 384 22.15 3.01 8.74
CA PHE A 384 23.20 2.03 8.44
C PHE A 384 24.60 2.67 8.41
N PHE A 385 24.77 3.79 7.72
CA PHE A 385 26.07 4.48 7.68
C PHE A 385 26.41 5.21 8.98
N ALA A 386 25.40 5.58 9.76
CA ALA A 386 25.62 6.10 11.12
C ALA A 386 26.18 5.02 12.06
N ALA A 387 25.72 3.76 11.90
CA ALA A 387 26.16 2.63 12.71
C ALA A 387 27.50 2.04 12.25
N PHE A 388 27.72 1.92 10.93
CA PHE A 388 28.87 1.18 10.35
C PHE A 388 29.90 2.08 9.67
N GLY A 389 29.72 3.39 9.64
CA GLY A 389 30.60 4.35 8.99
C GLY A 389 30.25 4.62 7.52
N LYS A 390 30.85 5.66 6.94
CA LYS A 390 30.65 6.01 5.54
C LYS A 390 31.08 4.88 4.61
N PRO A 391 30.44 4.72 3.42
CA PRO A 391 30.78 3.63 2.51
C PRO A 391 32.24 3.73 2.04
N ASP A 392 32.96 2.66 2.21
CA ASP A 392 34.30 2.46 1.65
C ASP A 392 34.21 2.06 0.17
N LYS A 393 35.37 1.92 -0.47
CA LYS A 393 35.46 1.51 -1.87
C LYS A 393 34.76 0.17 -2.13
N THR A 394 34.83 -0.78 -1.23
CA THR A 394 34.21 -2.11 -1.36
C THR A 394 32.70 -2.00 -1.28
N THR A 395 32.18 -1.27 -0.30
CA THR A 395 30.74 -1.01 -0.15
C THR A 395 30.17 -0.32 -1.39
N LEU A 396 30.87 0.67 -1.94
CA LEU A 396 30.45 1.36 -3.17
C LEU A 396 30.45 0.43 -4.39
N GLN A 397 31.38 -0.52 -4.49
CA GLN A 397 31.38 -1.52 -5.55
C GLN A 397 30.19 -2.48 -5.42
N LEU A 398 29.85 -2.93 -4.20
CA LEU A 398 28.65 -3.75 -3.97
C LEU A 398 27.37 -3.02 -4.32
N ILE A 399 27.24 -1.77 -3.90
CA ILE A 399 26.07 -0.92 -4.25
C ILE A 399 25.98 -0.75 -5.77
N LYS A 400 27.10 -0.49 -6.43
CA LYS A 400 27.17 -0.38 -7.89
C LYS A 400 26.72 -1.66 -8.59
N ALA A 401 27.21 -2.82 -8.16
CA ALA A 401 26.84 -4.12 -8.71
C ALA A 401 25.36 -4.43 -8.51
N LEU A 402 24.81 -4.21 -7.30
CA LEU A 402 23.39 -4.39 -7.00
C LEU A 402 22.50 -3.45 -7.84
N SER A 403 22.92 -2.20 -8.01
CA SER A 403 22.18 -1.23 -8.83
C SER A 403 22.14 -1.65 -10.30
N ILE A 404 23.22 -2.18 -10.85
CA ILE A 404 23.28 -2.71 -12.21
C ILE A 404 22.40 -3.97 -12.34
N ALA A 405 22.52 -4.91 -11.42
CA ALA A 405 21.72 -6.13 -11.40
C ALA A 405 20.22 -5.79 -11.34
N LYS A 406 19.83 -4.85 -10.48
CA LYS A 406 18.45 -4.34 -10.39
C LYS A 406 18.00 -3.73 -11.71
N TYR A 407 18.83 -2.92 -12.36
CA TYR A 407 18.51 -2.30 -13.65
C TYR A 407 18.30 -3.34 -14.75
N LYS A 408 19.24 -4.28 -14.91
CA LYS A 408 19.16 -5.34 -15.90
C LYS A 408 17.89 -6.18 -15.70
N THR A 409 17.62 -6.60 -14.47
CA THR A 409 16.45 -7.44 -14.15
C THR A 409 15.12 -6.75 -14.39
N ILE A 410 15.02 -5.44 -14.10
CA ILE A 410 13.78 -4.67 -14.34
C ILE A 410 13.51 -4.49 -15.85
N ASN A 411 14.56 -4.39 -16.65
CA ASN A 411 14.44 -4.18 -18.10
C ASN A 411 14.49 -5.48 -18.90
N ASP A 412 14.68 -6.63 -18.25
CA ASP A 412 14.57 -7.95 -18.87
C ASP A 412 13.14 -8.48 -18.71
N GLU A 413 12.50 -8.87 -19.82
CA GLU A 413 11.13 -9.39 -19.83
C GLU A 413 11.02 -10.65 -18.95
N GLY A 414 10.48 -10.49 -17.76
CA GLY A 414 10.25 -11.57 -16.80
C GLY A 414 11.31 -11.77 -15.74
N GLY A 415 12.25 -10.84 -15.57
CA GLY A 415 13.28 -10.90 -14.55
C GLY A 415 12.73 -11.04 -13.13
N SER A 416 13.28 -11.96 -12.34
CA SER A 416 12.93 -12.24 -10.94
C SER A 416 14.02 -11.76 -9.98
N VAL A 417 13.71 -11.77 -8.66
CA VAL A 417 14.75 -11.52 -7.63
C VAL A 417 15.89 -12.53 -7.73
N THR A 418 15.59 -13.77 -8.12
CA THR A 418 16.62 -14.79 -8.35
C THR A 418 17.52 -14.39 -9.52
N ASP A 419 16.96 -13.85 -10.59
CA ASP A 419 17.71 -13.38 -11.74
C ASP A 419 18.57 -12.17 -11.36
N MET A 420 18.03 -11.27 -10.54
CA MET A 420 18.80 -10.15 -9.98
C MET A 420 19.99 -10.61 -9.14
N MET A 421 19.80 -11.62 -8.29
CA MET A 421 20.88 -12.16 -7.47
C MET A 421 21.90 -12.95 -8.28
N ASN A 422 21.46 -13.67 -9.31
CA ASN A 422 22.37 -14.33 -10.23
C ASN A 422 23.23 -13.31 -10.99
N GLU A 423 22.58 -12.27 -11.55
CA GLU A 423 23.28 -11.17 -12.24
C GLU A 423 24.25 -10.42 -11.32
N PHE A 424 23.84 -10.17 -10.06
CA PHE A 424 24.73 -9.58 -9.07
C PHE A 424 25.98 -10.44 -8.82
N ASN A 425 25.79 -11.76 -8.61
CA ASN A 425 26.89 -12.68 -8.40
C ASN A 425 27.80 -12.76 -9.64
N ASP A 426 27.24 -12.74 -10.84
CA ASP A 426 28.00 -12.74 -12.09
C ASP A 426 28.82 -11.46 -12.24
N ILE A 427 28.28 -10.31 -11.88
CA ILE A 427 29.01 -9.03 -11.88
C ILE A 427 30.17 -9.05 -10.89
N ILE A 428 29.95 -9.56 -9.69
CA ILE A 428 30.99 -9.62 -8.64
C ILE A 428 32.08 -10.64 -9.03
N ASN A 429 31.69 -11.85 -9.46
CA ASN A 429 32.64 -12.92 -9.78
C ASN A 429 33.49 -12.62 -11.01
N ASN A 430 32.91 -12.00 -12.01
CA ASN A 430 33.59 -11.75 -13.29
C ASN A 430 34.23 -10.37 -13.37
N GLN A 431 34.08 -9.54 -12.33
CA GLN A 431 34.53 -8.14 -12.35
C GLN A 431 34.11 -7.40 -13.63
N SER A 432 32.88 -7.72 -14.10
CA SER A 432 32.38 -7.28 -15.41
C SER A 432 32.07 -5.78 -15.50
N VAL A 433 32.33 -5.05 -14.42
CA VAL A 433 32.20 -3.59 -14.34
C VAL A 433 33.58 -2.99 -14.23
N SER A 434 34.05 -2.35 -15.29
CA SER A 434 35.30 -1.61 -15.29
C SER A 434 35.18 -0.35 -14.45
N ASP A 435 36.17 -0.12 -13.55
CA ASP A 435 36.34 1.19 -12.90
C ASP A 435 36.92 2.18 -13.93
N GLU A 436 36.34 3.38 -14.02
CA GLU A 436 36.94 4.56 -14.68
C GLU A 436 37.65 5.46 -13.69
#